data_7f4e1b8011ee1c8e2f8222da0a9d7d30
#
_entry.id   7f4e1b8011ee1c8e2f8222da0a9d7d30
#
_cell.length_a   1.000
_cell.length_b   1.000
_cell.length_c   1.000
_cell.angle_alpha   90.00
_cell.angle_beta   90.00
_cell.angle_gamma   90.00
#
_symmetry.space_group_name_H-M   'P 1'
#
loop_
_entity.id
_entity.type
_entity.pdbx_description
1 polymer ?
#
loop_
_entity_poly.entity_id
_entity_poly.type
_entity_poly.pdbx_seq_one_letter_code
_entity_poly.pdbx_strand_id
1 'polypeptide(L)'
;LATGIYVAKYWKNGVLTNLTDGTRQAYAVAIEVQGNDIHIVFQENNAAGIRVVKYWKNGVVTNITDGTSNAYPAGITVSGNDVYIVGSEYAGAIRVSKYWKNGVAVNIPVSVVQNALFYDIAVSGPDVYVAGNEYSVTGSKAVIYKNGTPIWLTTLAPSANAWGGIAISGTDV
;
A
#
# COMPACT_ATOMS: atom_id res chain seq x y z
N LEU A 1 -30.95 -1.15 10.16
CA LEU A 1 -29.81 -1.67 10.94
C LEU A 1 -28.67 -1.93 9.97
N ALA A 2 -27.51 -1.36 10.27
CA ALA A 2 -26.33 -1.53 9.42
C ALA A 2 -26.04 -3.02 9.24
N THR A 3 -25.89 -3.44 8.00
CA THR A 3 -25.60 -4.84 7.62
C THR A 3 -24.20 -5.30 8.05
N GLY A 4 -23.45 -4.45 8.77
CA GLY A 4 -22.05 -4.72 9.14
C GLY A 4 -21.07 -4.68 7.96
N ILE A 5 -21.50 -4.22 6.78
CA ILE A 5 -20.64 -4.07 5.60
C ILE A 5 -20.04 -2.66 5.60
N TYR A 6 -18.71 -2.58 5.56
CA TYR A 6 -17.99 -1.33 5.38
C TYR A 6 -17.92 -0.96 3.90
N VAL A 7 -18.18 0.31 3.59
CA VAL A 7 -18.14 0.88 2.24
C VAL A 7 -16.96 1.82 2.14
N ALA A 8 -16.09 1.61 1.17
CA ALA A 8 -14.99 2.53 0.90
C ALA A 8 -15.52 3.84 0.32
N LYS A 9 -15.08 4.98 0.90
CA LYS A 9 -15.57 6.31 0.56
C LYS A 9 -14.46 7.34 0.61
N TYR A 10 -14.64 8.47 -0.08
CA TYR A 10 -13.85 9.67 0.12
C TYR A 10 -14.72 10.93 0.13
N TRP A 11 -14.19 12.01 0.66
CA TRP A 11 -14.80 13.33 0.64
C TRP A 11 -13.93 14.31 -0.15
N LYS A 12 -14.55 15.10 -1.01
CA LYS A 12 -13.93 16.24 -1.67
C LYS A 12 -14.78 17.49 -1.37
N ASN A 13 -14.20 18.47 -0.68
CA ASN A 13 -14.89 19.72 -0.33
C ASN A 13 -16.25 19.48 0.34
N GLY A 14 -16.35 18.51 1.24
CA GLY A 14 -17.59 18.15 1.93
C GLY A 14 -18.55 17.26 1.15
N VAL A 15 -18.27 16.95 -0.12
CA VAL A 15 -19.09 16.06 -0.93
C VAL A 15 -18.60 14.62 -0.82
N LEU A 16 -19.51 13.74 -0.40
CA LEU A 16 -19.25 12.31 -0.25
C LEU A 16 -19.33 11.56 -1.57
N THR A 17 -18.34 10.71 -1.86
CA THR A 17 -18.37 9.76 -2.99
C THR A 17 -18.13 8.34 -2.48
N ASN A 18 -18.99 7.40 -2.84
CA ASN A 18 -18.78 5.98 -2.61
C ASN A 18 -17.84 5.41 -3.68
N LEU A 19 -16.83 4.64 -3.25
CA LEU A 19 -15.93 3.92 -4.15
C LEU A 19 -16.46 2.53 -4.51
N THR A 20 -17.34 1.98 -3.65
CA THR A 20 -17.95 0.65 -3.80
C THR A 20 -19.46 0.72 -3.60
N ASP A 21 -20.18 -0.28 -4.07
CA ASP A 21 -21.64 -0.38 -4.04
C ASP A 21 -22.23 -0.83 -2.69
N GLY A 22 -21.38 -1.22 -1.72
CA GLY A 22 -21.80 -1.68 -0.40
C GLY A 22 -22.30 -3.12 -0.36
N THR A 23 -22.07 -3.90 -1.40
CA THR A 23 -22.43 -5.33 -1.41
C THR A 23 -21.39 -6.20 -0.73
N ARG A 24 -20.14 -5.69 -0.57
CA ARG A 24 -19.00 -6.40 0.03
C ARG A 24 -18.19 -5.49 0.93
N GLN A 25 -17.42 -6.11 1.84
CA GLN A 25 -16.50 -5.39 2.73
C GLN A 25 -15.44 -4.67 1.91
N ALA A 26 -15.33 -3.35 2.09
CA ALA A 26 -14.35 -2.53 1.41
C ALA A 26 -13.79 -1.45 2.33
N TYR A 27 -12.50 -1.13 2.18
CA TYR A 27 -11.77 -0.18 3.02
C TYR A 27 -10.88 0.70 2.14
N ALA A 28 -11.12 2.00 2.13
CA ALA A 28 -10.20 2.97 1.55
C ALA A 28 -8.94 3.05 2.43
N VAL A 29 -7.76 3.07 1.80
CA VAL A 29 -6.48 2.98 2.53
C VAL A 29 -5.67 4.24 2.36
N ALA A 30 -5.42 4.68 1.12
CA ALA A 30 -4.63 5.87 0.86
C ALA A 30 -5.17 6.64 -0.35
N ILE A 31 -4.90 7.93 -0.38
CA ILE A 31 -5.30 8.86 -1.43
C ILE A 31 -4.10 9.74 -1.81
N GLU A 32 -3.95 9.95 -3.10
CA GLU A 32 -2.97 10.88 -3.70
C GLU A 32 -3.69 11.79 -4.68
N VAL A 33 -3.27 13.04 -4.76
CA VAL A 33 -3.83 14.02 -5.69
C VAL A 33 -2.71 14.59 -6.55
N GLN A 34 -2.83 14.41 -7.87
CA GLN A 34 -1.89 14.96 -8.84
C GLN A 34 -2.64 15.90 -9.79
N GLY A 35 -2.41 17.20 -9.65
CA GLY A 35 -3.19 18.20 -10.39
C GLY A 35 -4.67 18.12 -10.03
N ASN A 36 -5.51 17.79 -11.01
CA ASN A 36 -6.96 17.58 -10.81
C ASN A 36 -7.35 16.11 -10.62
N ASP A 37 -6.40 15.20 -10.82
CA ASP A 37 -6.66 13.77 -10.72
C ASP A 37 -6.60 13.31 -9.27
N ILE A 38 -7.59 12.52 -8.88
CA ILE A 38 -7.66 11.87 -7.57
C ILE A 38 -7.39 10.39 -7.78
N HIS A 39 -6.43 9.88 -7.03
CA HIS A 39 -5.98 8.50 -7.05
C HIS A 39 -6.21 7.88 -5.68
N ILE A 40 -6.95 6.80 -5.59
CA ILE A 40 -7.26 6.13 -4.33
C ILE A 40 -6.94 4.66 -4.46
N VAL A 41 -6.19 4.13 -3.49
CA VAL A 41 -6.05 2.70 -3.30
C VAL A 41 -6.98 2.23 -2.19
N PHE A 42 -7.66 1.14 -2.42
CA PHE A 42 -8.57 0.52 -1.48
C PHE A 42 -8.52 -1.01 -1.60
N GLN A 43 -9.05 -1.71 -0.63
CA GLN A 43 -9.30 -3.14 -0.71
C GLN A 43 -10.79 -3.42 -0.70
N GLU A 44 -11.22 -4.44 -1.44
CA GLU A 44 -12.58 -4.95 -1.43
C GLU A 44 -12.56 -6.47 -1.50
N ASN A 45 -13.44 -7.12 -0.74
CA ASN A 45 -13.58 -8.56 -0.83
C ASN A 45 -14.25 -8.95 -2.15
N ASN A 46 -13.74 -10.00 -2.82
CA ASN A 46 -14.44 -10.61 -3.95
C ASN A 46 -15.57 -11.55 -3.49
N ALA A 47 -16.22 -12.24 -4.42
CA ALA A 47 -17.31 -13.17 -4.11
C ALA A 47 -16.87 -14.37 -3.23
N ALA A 48 -15.59 -14.75 -3.29
CA ALA A 48 -15.01 -15.80 -2.47
C ALA A 48 -14.53 -15.31 -1.08
N GLY A 49 -14.75 -14.01 -0.75
CA GLY A 49 -14.29 -13.40 0.49
C GLY A 49 -12.80 -13.01 0.50
N ILE A 50 -12.11 -13.14 -0.61
CA ILE A 50 -10.69 -12.81 -0.76
C ILE A 50 -10.54 -11.30 -0.95
N ARG A 51 -9.58 -10.69 -0.24
CA ARG A 51 -9.26 -9.26 -0.33
C ARG A 51 -8.47 -8.97 -1.60
N VAL A 52 -9.06 -8.13 -2.46
CA VAL A 52 -8.48 -7.64 -3.72
C VAL A 52 -8.02 -6.21 -3.52
N VAL A 53 -6.78 -5.91 -3.89
CA VAL A 53 -6.31 -4.52 -3.99
C VAL A 53 -6.89 -3.91 -5.24
N LYS A 54 -7.54 -2.77 -5.08
CA LYS A 54 -8.15 -1.99 -6.15
C LYS A 54 -7.63 -0.57 -6.18
N TYR A 55 -7.59 -0.02 -7.34
CA TYR A 55 -7.23 1.37 -7.61
C TYR A 55 -8.40 2.09 -8.25
N TRP A 56 -8.70 3.29 -7.75
CA TRP A 56 -9.71 4.17 -8.29
C TRP A 56 -9.07 5.47 -8.78
N LYS A 57 -9.41 5.88 -10.00
CA LYS A 57 -9.03 7.17 -10.57
C LYS A 57 -10.25 7.85 -11.17
N ASN A 58 -10.67 8.99 -10.63
CA ASN A 58 -11.74 9.85 -11.20
C ASN A 58 -13.00 9.09 -11.64
N GLY A 59 -13.46 8.11 -10.87
CA GLY A 59 -14.66 7.32 -11.18
C GLY A 59 -14.40 5.95 -11.80
N VAL A 60 -13.16 5.66 -12.24
CA VAL A 60 -12.79 4.38 -12.85
C VAL A 60 -12.08 3.48 -11.84
N VAL A 61 -12.57 2.26 -11.67
CA VAL A 61 -11.96 1.24 -10.78
C VAL A 61 -11.19 0.21 -11.61
N THR A 62 -9.97 -0.12 -11.16
CA THR A 62 -9.12 -1.16 -11.74
C THR A 62 -8.67 -2.13 -10.65
N ASN A 63 -8.73 -3.43 -10.90
CA ASN A 63 -8.14 -4.42 -10.01
C ASN A 63 -6.61 -4.41 -10.15
N ILE A 64 -5.90 -4.34 -9.03
CA ILE A 64 -4.43 -4.41 -8.98
C ILE A 64 -3.96 -5.85 -8.77
N THR A 65 -4.72 -6.63 -7.97
CA THR A 65 -4.46 -8.06 -7.76
C THR A 65 -5.58 -8.89 -8.37
N ASP A 66 -5.28 -10.15 -8.69
CA ASP A 66 -6.19 -11.07 -9.40
C ASP A 66 -7.29 -11.66 -8.53
N GLY A 67 -7.18 -11.51 -7.20
CA GLY A 67 -8.17 -12.03 -6.24
C GLY A 67 -8.08 -13.52 -5.99
N THR A 68 -6.95 -14.16 -6.31
CA THR A 68 -6.68 -15.57 -5.96
C THR A 68 -6.12 -15.70 -4.54
N SER A 69 -5.47 -14.64 -4.03
CA SER A 69 -4.90 -14.55 -2.68
C SER A 69 -5.27 -13.23 -2.00
N ASN A 70 -5.30 -13.26 -0.65
CA ASN A 70 -5.55 -12.02 0.10
C ASN A 70 -4.40 -11.03 -0.10
N ALA A 71 -4.74 -9.80 -0.49
CA ALA A 71 -3.80 -8.71 -0.67
C ALA A 71 -4.22 -7.48 0.13
N TYR A 72 -3.22 -6.72 0.59
CA TYR A 72 -3.37 -5.60 1.53
C TYR A 72 -2.58 -4.40 1.03
N PRO A 73 -3.22 -3.36 0.53
CA PRO A 73 -2.53 -2.12 0.20
C PRO A 73 -2.16 -1.34 1.47
N ALA A 74 -1.16 -0.49 1.38
CA ALA A 74 -0.73 0.35 2.50
C ALA A 74 -0.57 1.81 2.10
N GLY A 75 0.06 2.11 0.96
CA GLY A 75 0.28 3.46 0.47
C GLY A 75 0.17 3.55 -1.05
N ILE A 76 0.04 4.76 -1.55
CA ILE A 76 0.02 5.08 -2.98
C ILE A 76 0.80 6.36 -3.25
N THR A 77 1.53 6.41 -4.35
CA THR A 77 2.08 7.65 -4.90
C THR A 77 2.01 7.65 -6.43
N VAL A 78 2.03 8.83 -7.01
CA VAL A 78 1.96 9.02 -8.47
C VAL A 78 3.14 9.88 -8.91
N SER A 79 3.87 9.43 -9.92
CA SER A 79 4.98 10.17 -10.50
C SER A 79 4.85 10.20 -12.02
N GLY A 80 4.58 11.37 -12.58
CA GLY A 80 4.21 11.51 -13.98
C GLY A 80 2.95 10.73 -14.32
N ASN A 81 3.05 9.74 -15.21
CA ASN A 81 1.94 8.85 -15.58
C ASN A 81 1.96 7.52 -14.82
N ASP A 82 2.98 7.28 -13.99
CA ASP A 82 3.14 6.02 -13.28
C ASP A 82 2.49 6.06 -11.90
N VAL A 83 1.73 5.03 -11.58
CA VAL A 83 1.08 4.81 -10.28
C VAL A 83 1.84 3.72 -9.54
N TYR A 84 2.22 3.99 -8.29
CA TYR A 84 2.91 3.07 -7.41
C TYR A 84 2.06 2.82 -6.17
N ILE A 85 1.80 1.56 -5.88
CA ILE A 85 1.03 1.13 -4.71
C ILE A 85 1.91 0.16 -3.92
N VAL A 86 2.16 0.44 -2.64
CA VAL A 86 2.86 -0.50 -1.76
C VAL A 86 1.88 -1.30 -0.93
N GLY A 87 2.27 -2.51 -0.58
CA GLY A 87 1.48 -3.40 0.25
C GLY A 87 2.06 -4.81 0.33
N SER A 88 1.18 -5.77 0.46
CA SER A 88 1.57 -7.19 0.56
C SER A 88 0.48 -8.10 0.02
N GLU A 89 0.88 -9.29 -0.38
CA GLU A 89 -0.01 -10.34 -0.85
C GLU A 89 0.43 -11.69 -0.30
N TYR A 90 -0.52 -12.57 -0.01
CA TYR A 90 -0.19 -13.90 0.46
C TYR A 90 0.24 -14.81 -0.70
N ALA A 91 1.37 -15.51 -0.51
CA ALA A 91 1.82 -16.63 -1.33
C ALA A 91 1.72 -17.88 -0.47
N GLY A 92 0.61 -18.59 -0.56
CA GLY A 92 0.25 -19.65 0.39
C GLY A 92 0.06 -19.08 1.80
N ALA A 93 0.86 -19.55 2.77
CA ALA A 93 0.83 -19.09 4.16
C ALA A 93 1.75 -17.89 4.43
N ILE A 94 2.58 -17.49 3.46
CA ILE A 94 3.60 -16.45 3.64
C ILE A 94 3.06 -15.13 3.10
N ARG A 95 3.18 -14.06 3.88
CA ARG A 95 2.88 -12.70 3.45
C ARG A 95 4.10 -12.09 2.79
N VAL A 96 4.01 -11.80 1.49
CA VAL A 96 5.09 -11.24 0.68
C VAL A 96 4.87 -9.75 0.49
N SER A 97 5.82 -8.95 0.94
CA SER A 97 5.82 -7.51 0.72
C SER A 97 6.22 -7.17 -0.70
N LYS A 98 5.48 -6.27 -1.32
CA LYS A 98 5.70 -5.84 -2.70
C LYS A 98 5.16 -4.43 -2.93
N TYR A 99 5.53 -3.86 -4.05
CA TYR A 99 4.77 -2.75 -4.61
C TYR A 99 4.30 -3.11 -6.02
N TRP A 100 3.26 -2.43 -6.48
CA TRP A 100 2.77 -2.55 -7.86
C TRP A 100 3.03 -1.24 -8.58
N LYS A 101 3.74 -1.32 -9.71
CA LYS A 101 3.90 -0.20 -10.65
C LYS A 101 2.94 -0.42 -11.82
N ASN A 102 1.95 0.45 -11.99
CA ASN A 102 0.92 0.33 -13.02
C ASN A 102 0.25 -1.06 -13.04
N GLY A 103 0.01 -1.64 -11.86
CA GLY A 103 -0.56 -2.98 -11.70
C GLY A 103 0.42 -4.14 -11.82
N VAL A 104 1.67 -3.90 -12.21
CA VAL A 104 2.71 -4.95 -12.28
C VAL A 104 3.40 -5.07 -10.92
N ALA A 105 3.37 -6.27 -10.35
CA ALA A 105 3.95 -6.55 -9.04
C ALA A 105 5.48 -6.59 -9.07
N VAL A 106 6.12 -5.93 -8.11
CA VAL A 106 7.56 -5.96 -7.86
C VAL A 106 7.78 -6.38 -6.40
N ASN A 107 8.49 -7.48 -6.18
CA ASN A 107 8.80 -7.94 -4.84
C ASN A 107 9.87 -7.04 -4.20
N ILE A 108 9.69 -6.71 -2.91
CA ILE A 108 10.70 -6.00 -2.13
C ILE A 108 11.61 -7.07 -1.54
N PRO A 109 12.93 -7.03 -1.82
CA PRO A 109 13.88 -8.07 -1.39
C PRO A 109 14.22 -7.93 0.10
N VAL A 110 13.25 -8.26 0.97
CA VAL A 110 13.41 -8.16 2.43
C VAL A 110 14.54 -9.05 2.94
N SER A 111 15.29 -8.55 3.92
CA SER A 111 16.45 -9.23 4.49
C SER A 111 16.09 -10.28 5.55
N VAL A 112 14.85 -10.31 6.00
CA VAL A 112 14.38 -11.20 7.08
C VAL A 112 13.44 -12.28 6.56
N VAL A 113 13.56 -13.47 7.16
CA VAL A 113 12.76 -14.64 6.77
C VAL A 113 11.33 -14.60 7.32
N GLN A 114 11.05 -13.77 8.35
CA GLN A 114 9.80 -13.91 9.09
C GLN A 114 8.68 -12.97 8.64
N ASN A 115 8.92 -11.68 8.56
CA ASN A 115 7.90 -10.74 8.11
C ASN A 115 8.50 -9.35 7.86
N ALA A 116 7.98 -8.65 6.87
CA ALA A 116 8.20 -7.22 6.69
C ALA A 116 6.87 -6.57 6.35
N LEU A 117 6.62 -5.39 6.89
CA LEU A 117 5.43 -4.61 6.59
C LEU A 117 5.86 -3.21 6.16
N PHE A 118 5.44 -2.82 4.99
CA PHE A 118 5.66 -1.48 4.47
C PHE A 118 4.37 -0.70 4.50
N TYR A 119 4.48 0.57 4.85
CA TYR A 119 3.35 1.44 5.15
C TYR A 119 3.18 2.54 4.12
N ASP A 120 4.28 2.97 3.48
CA ASP A 120 4.21 4.04 2.51
C ASP A 120 5.29 3.93 1.43
N ILE A 121 5.07 4.63 0.31
CA ILE A 121 5.92 4.63 -0.88
C ILE A 121 6.03 6.04 -1.42
N ALA A 122 7.24 6.44 -1.79
CA ALA A 122 7.51 7.71 -2.46
C ALA A 122 8.45 7.49 -3.66
N VAL A 123 8.38 8.39 -4.64
CA VAL A 123 9.17 8.32 -5.86
C VAL A 123 9.81 9.67 -6.15
N SER A 124 11.10 9.68 -6.44
CA SER A 124 11.84 10.88 -6.87
C SER A 124 12.70 10.54 -8.08
N GLY A 125 12.37 11.13 -9.23
CA GLY A 125 13.02 10.78 -10.49
C GLY A 125 12.91 9.28 -10.78
N PRO A 126 14.03 8.55 -10.97
CA PRO A 126 14.01 7.10 -11.19
C PRO A 126 13.92 6.27 -9.89
N ASP A 127 14.08 6.90 -8.72
CA ASP A 127 14.23 6.21 -7.45
C ASP A 127 12.88 5.97 -6.76
N VAL A 128 12.65 4.72 -6.36
CA VAL A 128 11.49 4.28 -5.59
C VAL A 128 11.92 4.01 -4.16
N TYR A 129 11.24 4.63 -3.20
CA TYR A 129 11.48 4.51 -1.77
C TYR A 129 10.27 3.88 -1.11
N VAL A 130 10.48 2.88 -0.28
CA VAL A 130 9.43 2.19 0.47
C VAL A 130 9.81 2.15 1.93
N ALA A 131 8.97 2.71 2.81
CA ALA A 131 9.22 2.79 4.25
C ALA A 131 8.41 1.76 5.02
N GLY A 132 9.05 1.16 6.03
CA GLY A 132 8.39 0.15 6.86
C GLY A 132 9.28 -0.47 7.92
N ASN A 133 8.89 -1.67 8.32
CA ASN A 133 9.59 -2.44 9.34
C ASN A 133 9.89 -3.86 8.87
N GLU A 134 11.06 -4.36 9.24
CA GLU A 134 11.37 -5.78 9.22
C GLU A 134 11.34 -6.35 10.63
N TYR A 135 10.75 -7.54 10.76
CA TYR A 135 10.53 -8.22 12.03
C TYR A 135 11.36 -9.50 12.09
N SER A 136 11.98 -9.73 13.26
CA SER A 136 12.69 -10.94 13.59
C SER A 136 12.23 -11.48 14.96
N VAL A 137 12.69 -12.66 15.35
CA VAL A 137 12.39 -13.24 16.69
C VAL A 137 12.89 -12.39 17.85
N THR A 138 13.90 -11.52 17.62
CA THR A 138 14.55 -10.71 18.66
C THR A 138 14.10 -9.25 18.63
N GLY A 139 13.23 -8.86 17.69
CA GLY A 139 12.74 -7.49 17.60
C GLY A 139 12.44 -7.02 16.17
N SER A 140 12.32 -5.72 16.01
CA SER A 140 12.04 -5.08 14.72
C SER A 140 13.06 -3.97 14.40
N LYS A 141 13.17 -3.66 13.12
CA LYS A 141 13.96 -2.53 12.60
C LYS A 141 13.10 -1.68 11.68
N ALA A 142 13.17 -0.37 11.87
CA ALA A 142 12.66 0.56 10.88
C ALA A 142 13.64 0.65 9.70
N VAL A 143 13.09 0.63 8.49
CA VAL A 143 13.88 0.57 7.25
C VAL A 143 13.21 1.36 6.13
N ILE A 144 14.03 1.97 5.29
CA ILE A 144 13.64 2.45 3.96
C ILE A 144 14.34 1.57 2.93
N TYR A 145 13.60 1.07 1.96
CA TYR A 145 14.19 0.44 0.79
C TYR A 145 14.24 1.44 -0.36
N LYS A 146 15.45 1.75 -0.83
CA LYS A 146 15.68 2.53 -2.06
C LYS A 146 16.01 1.57 -3.20
N ASN A 147 15.14 1.46 -4.20
CA ASN A 147 15.32 0.57 -5.35
C ASN A 147 15.68 -0.88 -4.93
N GLY A 148 15.06 -1.37 -3.86
CA GLY A 148 15.34 -2.70 -3.32
C GLY A 148 16.57 -2.81 -2.42
N THR A 149 17.30 -1.71 -2.16
CA THR A 149 18.44 -1.68 -1.23
C THR A 149 18.00 -1.10 0.12
N PRO A 150 18.21 -1.81 1.25
CA PRO A 150 17.78 -1.34 2.56
C PRO A 150 18.68 -0.23 3.10
N ILE A 151 18.04 0.77 3.69
CA ILE A 151 18.64 1.85 4.48
C ILE A 151 18.05 1.73 5.88
N TRP A 152 18.85 1.29 6.84
CA TRP A 152 18.41 1.06 8.20
C TRP A 152 18.30 2.37 8.97
N LEU A 153 17.11 2.67 9.50
CA LEU A 153 16.86 3.85 10.31
C LEU A 153 17.14 3.62 11.80
N THR A 154 17.04 2.34 12.22
CA THR A 154 17.28 1.94 13.62
C THR A 154 18.15 0.70 13.69
N THR A 155 18.81 0.51 14.83
CA THR A 155 19.37 -0.78 15.21
C THR A 155 18.26 -1.72 15.64
N LEU A 156 18.52 -3.04 15.66
CA LEU A 156 17.56 -4.01 16.16
C LEU A 156 17.20 -3.69 17.62
N ALA A 157 15.91 -3.47 17.88
CA ALA A 157 15.39 -3.19 19.21
C ALA A 157 14.08 -3.97 19.44
N PRO A 158 13.74 -4.32 20.69
CA PRO A 158 12.53 -5.09 21.00
C PRO A 158 11.23 -4.47 20.44
N SER A 159 11.22 -3.16 20.18
CA SER A 159 10.04 -2.42 19.72
C SER A 159 10.37 -1.22 18.84
N ALA A 160 11.35 -1.31 17.94
CA ALA A 160 11.58 -0.24 16.96
C ALA A 160 10.55 -0.36 15.83
N ASN A 161 9.58 0.54 15.79
CA ASN A 161 8.56 0.59 14.76
C ASN A 161 8.55 1.95 14.08
N ALA A 162 8.62 1.97 12.74
CA ALA A 162 8.23 3.12 11.95
C ALA A 162 6.72 3.00 11.65
N TRP A 163 5.94 3.87 12.24
CA TRP A 163 4.55 4.09 11.90
C TRP A 163 4.48 5.45 11.22
N GLY A 164 4.16 5.50 9.95
CA GLY A 164 4.01 6.77 9.27
C GLY A 164 4.37 6.73 7.80
N GLY A 165 4.25 7.89 7.17
CA GLY A 165 4.53 8.11 5.77
C GLY A 165 6.00 8.42 5.50
N ILE A 166 6.35 8.36 4.22
CA ILE A 166 7.60 8.85 3.67
C ILE A 166 7.28 10.02 2.74
N ALA A 167 8.04 11.10 2.85
CA ALA A 167 7.93 12.24 1.94
C ALA A 167 9.32 12.58 1.39
N ILE A 168 9.35 13.06 0.16
CA ILE A 168 10.59 13.50 -0.50
C ILE A 168 10.46 15.00 -0.82
N SER A 169 11.47 15.76 -0.44
CA SER A 169 11.59 17.18 -0.78
C SER A 169 12.95 17.43 -1.41
N GLY A 170 12.98 17.67 -2.72
CA GLY A 170 14.23 17.79 -3.46
C GLY A 170 15.03 16.49 -3.45
N THR A 171 16.22 16.52 -2.84
CA THR A 171 17.09 15.33 -2.66
C THR A 171 16.91 14.64 -1.30
N ASP A 172 16.12 15.23 -0.41
CA ASP A 172 15.93 14.76 0.97
C ASP A 172 14.75 13.76 1.07
N VAL A 173 14.93 12.72 1.88
CA VAL A 173 13.96 11.64 2.12
C VAL A 173 13.64 11.56 3.59
#